data_e7dd24a817b7ab2f7049a7916bcc83ad
#
_entry.id   e7dd24a817b7ab2f7049a7916bcc83ad
#
_cell.length_a   1.000
_cell.length_b   1.000
_cell.length_c   1.000
_cell.angle_alpha   90.00
_cell.angle_beta   90.00
_cell.angle_gamma   90.00
#
_symmetry.space_group_name_H-M   'P 1'
#
loop_
_entity.id
_entity.type
_entity.pdbx_description
1 polymer ?
#
loop_
_entity_poly.entity_id
_entity_poly.type
_entity_poly.pdbx_seq_one_letter_code
_entity_poly.pdbx_strand_id
1 'polypeptide(L)'
;MIVSKKFFHISHYKKMLPVVLLSCATLIGCSNSNIQSEPPKQTKQENTGNHSFVQLEKEYDAKLGIYALDTGTSQTVTYRSDERFAYASTHKVLAVGALLQKNSIEALDQRIKYTSEDLVNYNPITEKYVDTGMTLKELADASIRYSDNTAQNLILKQLGGPSEFKKSLREIGDTVTNPERFEPELNEVQPGDTRDTSTPKALATSLQTYALGDILSTEKRNFLIDLMKRNTTGDNLIRAGVPREWEVADKTGSGSYGTRNDIAIIWPPNKKPIVLVILSNHAKEDAKHDDKLIADATKIVLDALKVTNK
;
A
#
# COMPACT_ATOMS: atom_id res chain seq x y z
N MET A 1 7.50 36.66 53.55
CA MET A 1 6.39 37.04 54.46
C MET A 1 5.22 36.14 54.12
N ILE A 2 4.93 35.22 55.08
CA ILE A 2 3.66 34.52 55.38
C ILE A 2 3.02 33.66 54.26
N VAL A 3 3.23 32.36 54.17
CA VAL A 3 2.66 31.20 54.88
C VAL A 3 1.13 31.20 55.01
N SER A 4 0.46 30.25 54.35
CA SER A 4 -0.57 29.47 55.04
C SER A 4 -0.91 28.18 54.31
N LYS A 5 -0.63 27.08 54.97
CA LYS A 5 -1.15 25.72 54.75
C LYS A 5 -2.59 25.64 55.22
N LYS A 6 -3.44 24.83 54.64
CA LYS A 6 -4.44 24.07 55.41
C LYS A 6 -4.68 22.69 54.83
N PHE A 7 -4.63 21.77 55.74
CA PHE A 7 -4.78 20.32 55.74
C PHE A 7 -6.23 19.87 55.99
N PHE A 8 -6.43 18.54 55.79
CA PHE A 8 -7.49 17.65 56.33
C PHE A 8 -8.83 17.63 55.58
N HIS A 9 -9.42 16.47 55.25
CA HIS A 9 -9.77 15.37 56.16
C HIS A 9 -10.04 14.07 55.42
N ILE A 10 -9.57 12.96 56.01
CA ILE A 10 -9.86 11.56 55.70
C ILE A 10 -11.16 11.16 56.39
N SER A 11 -12.02 10.39 55.76
CA SER A 11 -13.02 9.62 56.49
C SER A 11 -13.19 8.23 55.91
N HIS A 12 -12.85 7.23 56.74
CA HIS A 12 -13.15 5.80 56.63
C HIS A 12 -14.58 5.52 57.09
N TYR A 13 -15.25 4.54 56.50
CA TYR A 13 -16.16 3.61 57.19
C TYR A 13 -16.43 2.38 56.30
N LYS A 14 -15.93 1.24 56.69
CA LYS A 14 -16.36 0.01 57.38
C LYS A 14 -17.35 -0.86 56.63
N LYS A 15 -16.82 -2.04 56.40
CA LYS A 15 -17.32 -3.40 56.22
C LYS A 15 -18.69 -3.72 56.80
N MET A 16 -19.49 -4.55 56.10
CA MET A 16 -20.27 -5.65 56.70
C MET A 16 -20.63 -6.70 55.62
N LEU A 17 -20.24 -7.94 55.82
CA LEU A 17 -20.82 -9.23 55.37
C LEU A 17 -21.52 -9.80 56.64
N PRO A 18 -22.30 -10.87 56.64
CA PRO A 18 -22.79 -11.81 55.62
C PRO A 18 -24.31 -12.12 55.79
N VAL A 19 -24.93 -12.91 54.90
CA VAL A 19 -25.87 -13.97 55.29
C VAL A 19 -25.97 -15.03 54.15
N VAL A 20 -25.74 -16.24 54.56
CA VAL A 20 -25.94 -17.51 53.83
C VAL A 20 -27.42 -17.90 53.95
N LEU A 21 -28.05 -18.36 52.89
CA LEU A 21 -29.24 -19.23 52.95
C LEU A 21 -29.20 -20.26 51.83
N LEU A 22 -29.16 -21.49 52.27
CA LEU A 22 -29.14 -22.72 51.57
C LEU A 22 -30.62 -23.20 51.35
N SER A 23 -31.00 -23.59 50.12
CA SER A 23 -32.20 -24.45 49.94
C SER A 23 -32.18 -25.13 48.54
N CYS A 24 -32.01 -26.40 48.61
CA CYS A 24 -32.71 -27.51 47.90
C CYS A 24 -32.90 -27.53 46.40
N ALA A 25 -32.40 -28.64 45.92
CA ALA A 25 -32.49 -29.29 44.63
C ALA A 25 -33.88 -29.51 44.05
N THR A 26 -34.00 -29.41 42.74
CA THR A 26 -34.83 -30.28 41.91
C THR A 26 -34.09 -30.62 40.62
N LEU A 27 -33.82 -31.88 40.40
CA LEU A 27 -33.31 -32.50 39.18
C LEU A 27 -34.43 -32.50 38.12
N ILE A 28 -34.22 -31.82 37.00
CA ILE A 28 -34.89 -32.13 35.74
C ILE A 28 -33.82 -32.24 34.69
N GLY A 29 -33.62 -33.42 34.17
CA GLY A 29 -32.72 -33.70 33.06
C GLY A 29 -33.29 -33.14 31.76
N CYS A 30 -32.40 -32.42 31.03
CA CYS A 30 -32.59 -32.17 29.63
C CYS A 30 -31.27 -32.40 28.92
N SER A 31 -31.32 -33.18 27.91
CA SER A 31 -30.30 -33.66 27.01
C SER A 31 -29.34 -32.55 26.55
N ASN A 32 -28.03 -32.75 26.80
CA ASN A 32 -26.96 -32.02 26.16
C ASN A 32 -26.90 -32.34 24.67
N SER A 33 -27.41 -31.46 23.82
CA SER A 33 -26.94 -31.38 22.45
C SER A 33 -25.65 -30.48 22.44
N ASN A 34 -24.50 -31.13 22.46
CA ASN A 34 -23.23 -30.53 22.14
C ASN A 34 -23.30 -30.01 20.69
N ILE A 35 -23.61 -28.72 20.52
CA ILE A 35 -23.28 -28.00 19.28
C ILE A 35 -21.80 -27.70 19.38
N GLN A 36 -21.01 -28.63 18.91
CA GLN A 36 -19.60 -28.42 18.59
C GLN A 36 -19.62 -27.53 17.34
N SER A 37 -19.32 -26.21 17.51
CA SER A 37 -19.03 -25.32 16.41
C SER A 37 -17.76 -25.85 15.72
N GLU A 38 -17.94 -26.51 14.57
CA GLU A 38 -16.81 -26.79 13.70
C GLU A 38 -16.04 -25.47 13.40
N PRO A 39 -14.70 -25.48 13.47
CA PRO A 39 -13.92 -24.34 13.00
C PRO A 39 -14.24 -24.12 11.51
N PRO A 40 -14.28 -22.85 11.02
CA PRO A 40 -14.59 -22.56 9.64
C PRO A 40 -13.64 -23.37 8.75
N LYS A 41 -14.22 -24.18 7.85
CA LYS A 41 -13.46 -24.92 6.83
C LYS A 41 -12.66 -23.92 6.01
N GLN A 42 -11.35 -23.88 6.24
CA GLN A 42 -10.42 -23.27 5.30
C GLN A 42 -10.60 -23.91 3.94
N THR A 43 -11.06 -23.13 2.99
CA THR A 43 -11.43 -23.59 1.65
C THR A 43 -10.17 -24.02 0.89
N LYS A 44 -10.25 -25.14 0.21
CA LYS A 44 -9.24 -25.73 -0.71
C LYS A 44 -8.68 -24.79 -1.78
N GLN A 45 -9.09 -23.53 -1.80
CA GLN A 45 -8.73 -22.54 -2.83
C GLN A 45 -7.37 -21.85 -2.59
N GLU A 46 -6.87 -21.81 -1.34
CA GLU A 46 -5.50 -21.31 -1.06
C GLU A 46 -4.40 -22.14 -1.73
N ASN A 47 -4.63 -23.44 -1.94
CA ASN A 47 -3.58 -24.34 -2.47
C ASN A 47 -3.36 -24.25 -3.99
N THR A 48 -4.37 -23.91 -4.79
CA THR A 48 -4.21 -23.85 -6.26
C THR A 48 -3.51 -22.56 -6.70
N GLY A 49 -3.85 -21.41 -6.13
CA GLY A 49 -3.18 -20.14 -6.44
C GLY A 49 -1.69 -20.17 -6.03
N ASN A 50 -1.38 -20.67 -4.83
CA ASN A 50 -0.01 -20.77 -4.35
C ASN A 50 0.88 -21.66 -5.23
N HIS A 51 0.36 -22.78 -5.74
CA HIS A 51 1.10 -23.64 -6.65
C HIS A 51 1.43 -22.93 -7.98
N SER A 52 0.51 -22.13 -8.51
CA SER A 52 0.72 -21.37 -9.73
C SER A 52 1.75 -20.25 -9.56
N PHE A 53 1.80 -19.56 -8.40
CA PHE A 53 2.84 -18.55 -8.13
C PHE A 53 4.22 -19.18 -7.95
N VAL A 54 4.33 -20.33 -7.28
CA VAL A 54 5.59 -21.11 -7.20
C VAL A 54 6.07 -21.51 -8.59
N GLN A 55 5.16 -21.85 -9.50
CA GLN A 55 5.51 -22.18 -10.88
C GLN A 55 6.04 -20.96 -11.65
N LEU A 56 5.41 -19.78 -11.48
CA LEU A 56 5.92 -18.53 -12.05
C LEU A 56 7.31 -18.17 -11.50
N GLU A 57 7.54 -18.27 -10.19
CA GLU A 57 8.87 -18.02 -9.61
C GLU A 57 9.94 -18.89 -10.27
N LYS A 58 9.64 -20.18 -10.56
CA LYS A 58 10.58 -21.09 -11.24
C LYS A 58 10.77 -20.76 -12.71
N GLU A 59 9.69 -20.40 -13.42
CA GLU A 59 9.72 -20.06 -14.85
C GLU A 59 10.56 -18.81 -15.12
N TYR A 60 10.43 -17.81 -14.26
CA TYR A 60 11.08 -16.51 -14.42
C TYR A 60 12.37 -16.35 -13.59
N ASP A 61 12.79 -17.39 -12.83
CA ASP A 61 13.90 -17.31 -11.85
C ASP A 61 13.81 -16.08 -10.94
N ALA A 62 12.60 -15.79 -10.46
CA ALA A 62 12.28 -14.58 -9.72
C ALA A 62 11.57 -14.92 -8.40
N LYS A 63 11.64 -13.99 -7.46
CA LYS A 63 10.84 -14.00 -6.22
C LYS A 63 9.63 -13.09 -6.42
N LEU A 64 8.43 -13.56 -6.04
CA LEU A 64 7.18 -12.83 -6.11
C LEU A 64 6.62 -12.52 -4.73
N GLY A 65 6.03 -11.34 -4.58
CA GLY A 65 5.18 -10.97 -3.46
C GLY A 65 3.86 -10.41 -3.97
N ILE A 66 2.73 -10.95 -3.50
CA ILE A 66 1.41 -10.59 -4.01
C ILE A 66 0.44 -10.35 -2.86
N TYR A 67 -0.34 -9.29 -2.99
CA TYR A 67 -1.54 -9.06 -2.20
C TYR A 67 -2.63 -8.48 -3.09
N ALA A 68 -3.78 -9.15 -3.11
CA ALA A 68 -4.99 -8.67 -3.77
C ALA A 68 -6.17 -8.67 -2.82
N LEU A 69 -7.03 -7.66 -2.93
CA LEU A 69 -8.27 -7.53 -2.18
C LEU A 69 -9.41 -7.14 -3.13
N ASP A 70 -10.40 -8.00 -3.27
CA ASP A 70 -11.71 -7.62 -3.81
C ASP A 70 -12.50 -6.87 -2.74
N THR A 71 -12.67 -5.54 -2.90
CA THR A 71 -13.34 -4.70 -1.91
C THR A 71 -14.85 -4.93 -1.84
N GLY A 72 -15.43 -5.64 -2.80
CA GLY A 72 -16.85 -5.99 -2.82
C GLY A 72 -17.19 -7.22 -1.99
N THR A 73 -16.31 -8.22 -2.04
CA THR A 73 -16.51 -9.52 -1.36
C THR A 73 -15.63 -9.69 -0.13
N SER A 74 -14.63 -8.83 0.06
CA SER A 74 -13.55 -8.95 1.04
C SER A 74 -12.67 -10.20 0.84
N GLN A 75 -12.75 -10.85 -0.33
CA GLN A 75 -11.88 -11.95 -0.67
C GLN A 75 -10.47 -11.45 -0.92
N THR A 76 -9.46 -12.19 -0.44
CA THR A 76 -8.04 -11.88 -0.65
C THR A 76 -7.32 -13.01 -1.37
N VAL A 77 -6.32 -12.65 -2.18
CA VAL A 77 -5.30 -13.56 -2.72
C VAL A 77 -3.95 -13.06 -2.23
N THR A 78 -3.19 -13.95 -1.59
CA THR A 78 -1.92 -13.58 -0.96
C THR A 78 -0.82 -14.57 -1.32
N TYR A 79 0.37 -14.06 -1.59
CA TYR A 79 1.58 -14.87 -1.75
C TYR A 79 2.78 -14.06 -1.26
N ARG A 80 3.53 -14.58 -0.26
CA ARG A 80 4.60 -13.83 0.41
C ARG A 80 4.21 -12.39 0.80
N SER A 81 2.93 -12.18 1.14
CA SER A 81 2.32 -10.85 1.31
C SER A 81 2.91 -10.01 2.45
N ASP A 82 3.57 -10.66 3.40
CA ASP A 82 4.20 -10.05 4.56
C ASP A 82 5.75 -10.07 4.47
N GLU A 83 6.32 -10.55 3.36
CA GLU A 83 7.76 -10.46 3.09
C GLU A 83 8.13 -9.10 2.50
N ARG A 84 9.36 -8.64 2.80
CA ARG A 84 9.86 -7.35 2.33
C ARG A 84 10.42 -7.45 0.92
N PHE A 85 10.11 -6.40 0.15
CA PHE A 85 10.62 -6.11 -1.18
C PHE A 85 11.01 -4.64 -1.27
N ALA A 86 11.98 -4.29 -2.11
CA ALA A 86 12.22 -2.92 -2.52
C ALA A 86 10.94 -2.36 -3.16
N TYR A 87 10.45 -1.23 -2.69
CA TYR A 87 9.22 -0.66 -3.26
C TYR A 87 9.49 0.10 -4.56
N ALA A 88 10.73 0.58 -4.78
CA ALA A 88 11.11 1.40 -5.93
C ALA A 88 10.09 2.54 -6.17
N SER A 89 9.81 2.90 -7.42
CA SER A 89 8.91 4.02 -7.74
C SER A 89 7.43 3.80 -7.36
N THR A 90 7.01 2.64 -6.84
CA THR A 90 5.62 2.47 -6.39
C THR A 90 5.26 3.37 -5.20
N HIS A 91 6.25 3.78 -4.39
CA HIS A 91 6.05 4.71 -3.27
C HIS A 91 5.56 6.10 -3.69
N LYS A 92 5.76 6.48 -4.96
CA LYS A 92 5.42 7.82 -5.48
C LYS A 92 3.94 8.15 -5.33
N VAL A 93 3.06 7.16 -5.52
CA VAL A 93 1.63 7.35 -5.30
C VAL A 93 1.31 7.61 -3.83
N LEU A 94 2.01 6.96 -2.90
CA LEU A 94 1.82 7.18 -1.47
C LEU A 94 2.36 8.55 -1.02
N ALA A 95 3.48 8.99 -1.62
CA ALA A 95 4.03 10.32 -1.34
C ALA A 95 3.09 11.44 -1.85
N VAL A 96 2.51 11.28 -3.05
CA VAL A 96 1.48 12.20 -3.55
C VAL A 96 0.21 12.13 -2.69
N GLY A 97 -0.19 10.94 -2.22
CA GLY A 97 -1.27 10.77 -1.23
C GLY A 97 -1.03 11.56 0.05
N ALA A 98 0.19 11.49 0.60
CA ALA A 98 0.59 12.25 1.78
C ALA A 98 0.63 13.78 1.50
N LEU A 99 1.08 14.19 0.31
CA LEU A 99 1.03 15.60 -0.11
C LEU A 99 -0.41 16.12 -0.15
N LEU A 100 -1.31 15.35 -0.74
CA LEU A 100 -2.75 15.66 -0.80
C LEU A 100 -3.41 15.69 0.59
N GLN A 101 -3.00 14.82 1.50
CA GLN A 101 -3.51 14.82 2.87
C GLN A 101 -3.19 16.13 3.60
N LYS A 102 -1.97 16.65 3.40
CA LYS A 102 -1.46 17.84 4.11
C LYS A 102 -1.84 19.18 3.45
N ASN A 103 -2.29 19.17 2.19
CA ASN A 103 -2.55 20.39 1.43
C ASN A 103 -3.95 20.41 0.84
N SER A 104 -4.54 21.59 0.64
CA SER A 104 -5.74 21.74 -0.21
C SER A 104 -5.36 21.55 -1.69
N ILE A 105 -6.36 21.33 -2.57
CA ILE A 105 -6.10 21.20 -4.02
C ILE A 105 -5.57 22.52 -4.60
N GLU A 106 -6.05 23.65 -4.11
CA GLU A 106 -5.60 25.00 -4.54
C GLU A 106 -4.14 25.24 -4.11
N ALA A 107 -3.73 24.75 -2.93
CA ALA A 107 -2.36 24.90 -2.48
C ALA A 107 -1.34 24.17 -3.39
N LEU A 108 -1.80 23.17 -4.15
CA LEU A 108 -0.96 22.49 -5.13
C LEU A 108 -0.65 23.35 -6.38
N ASP A 109 -1.27 24.52 -6.55
CA ASP A 109 -0.90 25.49 -7.59
C ASP A 109 0.37 26.27 -7.22
N GLN A 110 0.89 26.10 -6.00
CA GLN A 110 2.19 26.62 -5.61
C GLN A 110 3.29 26.15 -6.56
N ARG A 111 4.05 27.12 -7.11
CA ARG A 111 5.16 26.85 -8.04
C ARG A 111 6.45 26.63 -7.26
N ILE A 112 7.07 25.50 -7.51
CA ILE A 112 8.38 25.12 -6.95
C ILE A 112 9.45 25.46 -7.98
N LYS A 113 10.41 26.29 -7.59
CA LYS A 113 11.62 26.57 -8.36
C LYS A 113 12.67 25.53 -8.03
N TYR A 114 13.40 25.10 -9.03
CA TYR A 114 14.53 24.19 -8.94
C TYR A 114 15.52 24.50 -10.06
N THR A 115 16.73 23.98 -9.96
CA THR A 115 17.82 24.23 -10.91
C THR A 115 18.28 22.94 -11.58
N SER A 116 19.20 23.03 -12.52
CA SER A 116 19.84 21.87 -13.13
C SER A 116 20.59 20.99 -12.11
N GLU A 117 21.01 21.55 -10.99
CA GLU A 117 21.68 20.82 -9.88
C GLU A 117 20.71 19.91 -9.11
N ASP A 118 19.40 20.19 -9.15
CA ASP A 118 18.37 19.34 -8.55
C ASP A 118 17.99 18.12 -9.41
N LEU A 119 18.39 18.12 -10.70
CA LEU A 119 18.08 17.03 -11.62
C LEU A 119 18.87 15.78 -11.24
N VAL A 120 18.14 14.67 -11.10
CA VAL A 120 18.71 13.34 -10.90
C VAL A 120 18.47 12.48 -12.14
N ASN A 121 18.90 11.23 -12.16
CA ASN A 121 18.65 10.34 -13.28
C ASN A 121 17.13 10.16 -13.51
N TYR A 122 16.72 9.94 -14.75
CA TYR A 122 15.34 9.70 -15.18
C TYR A 122 14.38 10.85 -14.78
N ASN A 123 14.48 11.94 -15.52
CA ASN A 123 13.71 13.16 -15.32
C ASN A 123 13.02 13.68 -16.60
N PRO A 124 12.22 12.84 -17.30
CA PRO A 124 11.71 13.10 -18.65
C PRO A 124 10.83 14.34 -18.77
N ILE A 125 10.31 14.83 -17.67
CA ILE A 125 9.44 16.01 -17.60
C ILE A 125 10.17 17.17 -16.96
N THR A 126 10.73 17.02 -15.76
CA THR A 126 11.31 18.12 -14.99
C THR A 126 12.50 18.78 -15.68
N GLU A 127 13.27 18.06 -16.49
CA GLU A 127 14.38 18.64 -17.27
C GLU A 127 13.96 19.79 -18.21
N LYS A 128 12.69 19.82 -18.64
CA LYS A 128 12.14 20.80 -19.58
C LYS A 128 11.70 22.10 -18.90
N TYR A 129 11.65 22.13 -17.57
CA TYR A 129 11.05 23.23 -16.79
C TYR A 129 12.01 23.82 -15.75
N VAL A 130 13.33 23.58 -15.88
CA VAL A 130 14.36 24.07 -14.95
C VAL A 130 14.26 25.59 -14.77
N ASP A 131 14.11 26.37 -15.87
CA ASP A 131 14.09 27.83 -15.80
C ASP A 131 12.78 28.38 -15.22
N THR A 132 11.66 27.68 -15.44
CA THR A 132 10.32 28.15 -15.05
C THR A 132 9.85 27.59 -13.72
N GLY A 133 10.36 26.42 -13.30
CA GLY A 133 9.83 25.63 -12.22
C GLY A 133 8.48 24.98 -12.60
N MET A 134 7.92 24.21 -11.70
CA MET A 134 6.64 23.48 -11.87
C MET A 134 5.76 23.66 -10.63
N THR A 135 4.44 23.64 -10.81
CA THR A 135 3.51 23.57 -9.68
C THR A 135 3.57 22.20 -8.99
N LEU A 136 3.11 22.11 -7.76
CA LEU A 136 2.99 20.81 -7.08
C LEU A 136 2.04 19.85 -7.81
N LYS A 137 1.01 20.35 -8.49
CA LYS A 137 0.14 19.55 -9.38
C LYS A 137 0.92 18.97 -10.56
N GLU A 138 1.72 19.80 -11.24
CA GLU A 138 2.57 19.36 -12.36
C GLU A 138 3.66 18.38 -11.90
N LEU A 139 4.24 18.57 -10.71
CA LEU A 139 5.20 17.64 -10.12
C LEU A 139 4.54 16.30 -9.76
N ALA A 140 3.31 16.31 -9.22
CA ALA A 140 2.55 15.10 -8.95
C ALA A 140 2.23 14.34 -10.25
N ASP A 141 1.84 15.05 -11.33
CA ASP A 141 1.61 14.47 -12.66
C ASP A 141 2.91 13.83 -13.20
N ALA A 142 4.02 14.53 -13.15
CA ALA A 142 5.33 14.02 -13.61
C ALA A 142 5.79 12.80 -12.81
N SER A 143 5.66 12.84 -11.48
CA SER A 143 6.05 11.77 -10.59
C SER A 143 5.23 10.49 -10.78
N ILE A 144 3.90 10.58 -10.88
CA ILE A 144 3.04 9.39 -11.01
C ILE A 144 3.03 8.88 -12.44
N ARG A 145 2.73 9.74 -13.43
CA ARG A 145 2.49 9.30 -14.80
C ARG A 145 3.76 8.89 -15.55
N TYR A 146 4.83 9.64 -15.34
CA TYR A 146 6.10 9.44 -16.05
C TYR A 146 7.19 8.86 -15.16
N SER A 147 6.87 8.66 -13.88
CA SER A 147 7.85 8.19 -12.88
C SER A 147 9.09 9.08 -12.73
N ASP A 148 8.96 10.39 -12.99
CA ASP A 148 10.04 11.38 -12.92
C ASP A 148 10.65 11.42 -11.51
N ASN A 149 11.96 11.18 -11.41
CA ASN A 149 12.66 11.06 -10.13
C ASN A 149 12.90 12.42 -9.48
N THR A 150 13.22 13.43 -10.28
CA THR A 150 13.41 14.80 -9.76
C THR A 150 12.07 15.35 -9.23
N ALA A 151 10.97 15.13 -9.96
CA ALA A 151 9.64 15.51 -9.47
C ALA A 151 9.32 14.86 -8.12
N GLN A 152 9.64 13.57 -7.97
CA GLN A 152 9.45 12.85 -6.72
C GLN A 152 10.30 13.43 -5.59
N ASN A 153 11.56 13.73 -5.84
CA ASN A 153 12.43 14.34 -4.84
C ASN A 153 11.94 15.71 -4.39
N LEU A 154 11.44 16.52 -5.33
CA LEU A 154 10.82 17.82 -5.00
C LEU A 154 9.56 17.65 -4.14
N ILE A 155 8.73 16.66 -4.42
CA ILE A 155 7.57 16.31 -3.57
C ILE A 155 8.02 15.88 -2.18
N LEU A 156 9.03 15.00 -2.07
CA LEU A 156 9.58 14.59 -0.78
C LEU A 156 10.16 15.76 -0.01
N LYS A 157 10.87 16.69 -0.67
CA LYS A 157 11.35 17.93 -0.05
C LYS A 157 10.21 18.78 0.52
N GLN A 158 9.07 18.88 -0.19
CA GLN A 158 7.87 19.59 0.30
C GLN A 158 7.22 18.89 1.49
N LEU A 159 7.31 17.58 1.58
CA LEU A 159 6.87 16.81 2.74
C LEU A 159 7.80 16.93 3.95
N GLY A 160 9.03 17.45 3.77
CA GLY A 160 10.08 17.51 4.81
C GLY A 160 11.06 16.33 4.76
N GLY A 161 11.14 15.63 3.63
CA GLY A 161 12.06 14.53 3.37
C GLY A 161 11.48 13.15 3.69
N PRO A 162 12.28 12.06 3.46
CA PRO A 162 11.85 10.68 3.67
C PRO A 162 11.37 10.40 5.09
N SER A 163 11.98 11.01 6.12
CA SER A 163 11.58 10.86 7.52
C SER A 163 10.16 11.39 7.80
N GLU A 164 9.80 12.55 7.25
CA GLU A 164 8.46 13.12 7.42
C GLU A 164 7.43 12.38 6.55
N PHE A 165 7.82 11.91 5.38
CA PHE A 165 6.99 10.98 4.59
C PHE A 165 6.72 9.69 5.36
N LYS A 166 7.73 9.11 6.02
CA LYS A 166 7.57 7.96 6.91
C LYS A 166 6.55 8.23 8.02
N LYS A 167 6.60 9.41 8.67
CA LYS A 167 5.60 9.81 9.68
C LYS A 167 4.19 9.87 9.09
N SER A 168 4.03 10.44 7.89
CA SER A 168 2.72 10.49 7.21
C SER A 168 2.16 9.08 6.95
N LEU A 169 3.02 8.11 6.61
CA LEU A 169 2.60 6.70 6.50
C LEU A 169 2.15 6.13 7.84
N ARG A 170 2.83 6.47 8.95
CA ARG A 170 2.41 6.04 10.31
C ARG A 170 1.06 6.62 10.71
N GLU A 171 0.76 7.85 10.31
CA GLU A 171 -0.54 8.50 10.56
C GLU A 171 -1.72 7.76 9.91
N ILE A 172 -1.50 7.08 8.78
CA ILE A 172 -2.51 6.24 8.12
C ILE A 172 -2.45 4.76 8.55
N GLY A 173 -1.63 4.42 9.56
CA GLY A 173 -1.51 3.07 10.11
C GLY A 173 -0.49 2.16 9.42
N ASP A 174 0.26 2.63 8.42
CA ASP A 174 1.34 1.86 7.80
C ASP A 174 2.59 1.88 8.69
N THR A 175 2.79 0.83 9.46
CA THR A 175 3.96 0.65 10.33
C THR A 175 5.11 -0.10 9.66
N VAL A 176 4.95 -0.50 8.40
CA VAL A 176 5.85 -1.43 7.69
C VAL A 176 6.72 -0.72 6.65
N THR A 177 6.13 0.11 5.80
CA THR A 177 6.84 0.84 4.74
C THR A 177 7.92 1.75 5.35
N ASN A 178 9.15 1.66 4.83
CA ASN A 178 10.33 2.26 5.45
C ASN A 178 11.13 3.16 4.50
N PRO A 179 10.62 4.37 4.14
CA PRO A 179 11.36 5.33 3.34
C PRO A 179 12.52 5.94 4.14
N GLU A 180 13.71 5.92 3.56
CA GLU A 180 14.94 6.42 4.19
C GLU A 180 15.76 7.31 3.23
N ARG A 181 15.67 7.08 1.91
CA ARG A 181 16.50 7.75 0.91
C ARG A 181 15.66 8.50 -0.10
N PHE A 182 16.32 9.37 -0.86
CA PHE A 182 15.77 10.02 -2.05
C PHE A 182 16.03 9.16 -3.30
N GLU A 183 15.47 9.58 -4.45
CA GLU A 183 15.85 9.08 -5.76
C GLU A 183 17.24 9.64 -6.13
N PRO A 184 18.12 8.86 -6.76
CA PRO A 184 17.92 7.49 -7.24
C PRO A 184 18.29 6.38 -6.23
N GLU A 185 18.94 6.70 -5.10
CA GLU A 185 19.54 5.74 -4.17
C GLU A 185 18.53 4.80 -3.54
N LEU A 186 17.25 5.21 -3.44
CA LEU A 186 16.19 4.35 -2.90
C LEU A 186 15.92 3.10 -3.77
N ASN A 187 16.39 3.07 -5.03
CA ASN A 187 16.26 1.93 -5.93
C ASN A 187 17.41 0.91 -5.79
N GLU A 188 18.44 1.24 -5.00
CA GLU A 188 19.62 0.39 -4.76
C GLU A 188 19.47 -0.37 -3.43
N VAL A 189 18.51 -1.29 -3.39
CA VAL A 189 18.24 -2.07 -2.18
C VAL A 189 18.98 -3.39 -2.24
N GLN A 190 19.91 -3.60 -1.29
CA GLN A 190 20.65 -4.85 -1.13
C GLN A 190 19.80 -5.92 -0.43
N PRO A 191 20.04 -7.22 -0.67
CA PRO A 191 19.40 -8.30 0.05
C PRO A 191 19.57 -8.15 1.56
N GLY A 192 18.45 -8.19 2.30
CA GLY A 192 18.43 -8.01 3.75
C GLY A 192 18.34 -6.56 4.23
N ASP A 193 18.50 -5.56 3.35
CA ASP A 193 18.26 -4.17 3.70
C ASP A 193 16.76 -3.92 3.91
N THR A 194 16.41 -3.15 4.93
CA THR A 194 15.03 -2.76 5.21
C THR A 194 14.71 -1.34 4.76
N ARG A 195 15.74 -0.53 4.41
CA ARG A 195 15.55 0.81 3.86
C ARG A 195 14.87 0.71 2.51
N ASP A 196 13.94 1.62 2.28
CA ASP A 196 13.20 1.77 1.01
C ASP A 196 12.51 0.47 0.57
N THR A 197 12.00 -0.26 1.57
CA THR A 197 11.24 -1.50 1.40
C THR A 197 9.85 -1.41 2.02
N SER A 198 8.98 -2.27 1.55
CA SER A 198 7.67 -2.53 2.12
C SER A 198 7.27 -3.98 1.91
N THR A 199 6.04 -4.32 2.30
CA THR A 199 5.42 -5.61 1.97
C THR A 199 4.26 -5.40 1.01
N PRO A 200 3.88 -6.40 0.19
CA PRO A 200 2.71 -6.30 -0.68
C PRO A 200 1.45 -5.86 0.06
N LYS A 201 1.21 -6.43 1.22
CA LYS A 201 0.04 -6.11 2.05
C LYS A 201 0.06 -4.67 2.58
N ALA A 202 1.20 -4.19 3.05
CA ALA A 202 1.30 -2.82 3.55
C ALA A 202 1.07 -1.79 2.44
N LEU A 203 1.69 -1.98 1.25
CA LEU A 203 1.47 -1.11 0.09
C LEU A 203 0.01 -1.13 -0.35
N ALA A 204 -0.63 -2.30 -0.40
CA ALA A 204 -2.04 -2.43 -0.76
C ALA A 204 -2.95 -1.69 0.23
N THR A 205 -2.70 -1.84 1.53
CA THR A 205 -3.45 -1.15 2.58
C THR A 205 -3.31 0.37 2.47
N SER A 206 -2.07 0.87 2.29
CA SER A 206 -1.81 2.30 2.14
C SER A 206 -2.42 2.87 0.86
N LEU A 207 -2.32 2.14 -0.27
CA LEU A 207 -2.97 2.51 -1.52
C LEU A 207 -4.49 2.57 -1.37
N GLN A 208 -5.11 1.56 -0.75
CA GLN A 208 -6.54 1.54 -0.46
C GLN A 208 -6.95 2.73 0.40
N THR A 209 -6.19 3.05 1.43
CA THR A 209 -6.47 4.15 2.36
C THR A 209 -6.50 5.49 1.63
N TYR A 210 -5.52 5.78 0.75
CA TYR A 210 -5.49 7.03 0.01
C TYR A 210 -6.48 7.06 -1.16
N ALA A 211 -6.59 5.98 -1.93
CA ALA A 211 -7.37 5.97 -3.16
C ALA A 211 -8.86 5.64 -2.97
N LEU A 212 -9.23 4.85 -1.96
CA LEU A 212 -10.59 4.36 -1.76
C LEU A 212 -11.17 4.67 -0.37
N GLY A 213 -10.32 5.03 0.61
CA GLY A 213 -10.74 5.38 1.96
C GLY A 213 -11.17 6.84 2.11
N ASP A 214 -11.41 7.26 3.36
CA ASP A 214 -11.96 8.58 3.68
C ASP A 214 -10.90 9.59 4.16
N ILE A 215 -9.61 9.22 4.13
CA ILE A 215 -8.53 10.10 4.57
C ILE A 215 -8.35 11.31 3.65
N LEU A 216 -8.64 11.15 2.35
CA LEU A 216 -8.69 12.22 1.36
C LEU A 216 -10.14 12.59 1.03
N SER A 217 -10.41 13.87 0.74
CA SER A 217 -11.68 14.28 0.15
C SER A 217 -11.91 13.60 -1.21
N THR A 218 -13.16 13.54 -1.65
CA THR A 218 -13.49 12.94 -2.97
C THR A 218 -12.71 13.60 -4.11
N GLU A 219 -12.54 14.91 -4.08
CA GLU A 219 -11.78 15.65 -5.08
C GLU A 219 -10.30 15.21 -5.11
N LYS A 220 -9.66 15.11 -3.96
CA LYS A 220 -8.25 14.68 -3.84
C LYS A 220 -8.07 13.22 -4.25
N ARG A 221 -9.01 12.34 -3.89
CA ARG A 221 -9.01 10.94 -4.36
C ARG A 221 -9.12 10.86 -5.88
N ASN A 222 -10.07 11.60 -6.46
CA ASN A 222 -10.26 11.64 -7.91
C ASN A 222 -9.01 12.14 -8.62
N PHE A 223 -8.35 13.17 -8.09
CA PHE A 223 -7.09 13.67 -8.63
C PHE A 223 -6.01 12.58 -8.61
N LEU A 224 -5.81 11.91 -7.48
CA LEU A 224 -4.82 10.84 -7.35
C LEU A 224 -5.10 9.68 -8.31
N ILE A 225 -6.35 9.22 -8.37
CA ILE A 225 -6.79 8.12 -9.24
C ILE A 225 -6.63 8.51 -10.72
N ASP A 226 -6.96 9.74 -11.10
CA ASP A 226 -6.78 10.21 -12.47
C ASP A 226 -5.32 10.19 -12.91
N LEU A 227 -4.39 10.63 -12.06
CA LEU A 227 -2.97 10.53 -12.33
C LEU A 227 -2.53 9.07 -12.56
N MET A 228 -2.98 8.15 -11.73
CA MET A 228 -2.68 6.72 -11.86
C MET A 228 -3.30 6.09 -13.10
N LYS A 229 -4.55 6.45 -13.46
CA LYS A 229 -5.21 5.98 -14.69
C LYS A 229 -4.44 6.38 -15.95
N ARG A 230 -3.83 7.55 -15.92
CA ARG A 230 -3.03 8.11 -17.02
C ARG A 230 -1.54 7.73 -16.95
N ASN A 231 -1.15 6.78 -16.08
CA ASN A 231 0.22 6.25 -16.04
C ASN A 231 0.65 5.76 -17.43
N THR A 232 1.88 6.10 -17.83
CA THR A 232 2.45 5.76 -19.15
C THR A 232 3.47 4.64 -19.10
N THR A 233 3.72 4.06 -17.91
CA THR A 233 4.79 3.08 -17.71
C THR A 233 4.28 1.67 -17.41
N GLY A 234 2.95 1.46 -17.36
CA GLY A 234 2.32 0.23 -16.86
C GLY A 234 1.69 -0.70 -17.90
N ASP A 235 1.70 -0.33 -19.19
CA ASP A 235 0.92 -1.03 -20.22
C ASP A 235 1.24 -2.53 -20.34
N ASN A 236 2.49 -2.94 -20.04
CA ASN A 236 2.94 -4.32 -20.13
C ASN A 236 2.87 -5.11 -18.81
N LEU A 237 2.44 -4.49 -17.71
CA LEU A 237 2.41 -5.08 -16.36
C LEU A 237 0.99 -5.51 -15.97
N ILE A 238 0.46 -4.99 -14.85
CA ILE A 238 -0.90 -5.34 -14.40
C ILE A 238 -1.92 -5.10 -15.52
N ARG A 239 -1.85 -3.99 -16.25
CA ARG A 239 -2.77 -3.70 -17.37
C ARG A 239 -2.81 -4.81 -18.42
N ALA A 240 -1.68 -5.42 -18.75
CA ALA A 240 -1.60 -6.53 -19.71
C ALA A 240 -2.23 -7.84 -19.20
N GLY A 241 -2.40 -7.96 -17.88
CA GLY A 241 -3.07 -9.12 -17.25
C GLY A 241 -4.58 -8.92 -17.01
N VAL A 242 -5.10 -7.71 -17.23
CA VAL A 242 -6.50 -7.32 -17.00
C VAL A 242 -7.28 -7.31 -18.32
N PRO A 243 -8.56 -7.73 -18.37
CA PRO A 243 -9.42 -7.56 -19.55
C PRO A 243 -9.44 -6.10 -20.02
N ARG A 244 -9.40 -5.89 -21.35
CA ARG A 244 -9.22 -4.56 -21.97
C ARG A 244 -10.30 -3.53 -21.62
N GLU A 245 -11.50 -4.01 -21.33
CA GLU A 245 -12.67 -3.17 -20.98
C GLU A 245 -12.66 -2.72 -19.53
N TRP A 246 -11.72 -3.20 -18.70
CA TRP A 246 -11.65 -2.79 -17.30
C TRP A 246 -10.75 -1.57 -17.14
N GLU A 247 -11.15 -0.66 -16.26
CA GLU A 247 -10.30 0.47 -15.91
C GLU A 247 -9.22 0.04 -14.91
N VAL A 248 -8.00 0.54 -15.13
CA VAL A 248 -6.84 0.32 -14.24
C VAL A 248 -6.18 1.65 -13.93
N ALA A 249 -5.94 1.90 -12.67
CA ALA A 249 -5.09 2.97 -12.16
C ALA A 249 -3.88 2.32 -11.50
N ASP A 250 -2.67 2.52 -12.02
CA ASP A 250 -1.48 1.82 -11.56
C ASP A 250 -0.28 2.74 -11.35
N LYS A 251 0.71 2.23 -10.62
CA LYS A 251 2.05 2.80 -10.49
C LYS A 251 3.10 1.72 -10.48
N THR A 252 4.00 1.80 -11.43
CA THR A 252 5.12 0.86 -11.59
C THR A 252 6.34 1.24 -10.75
N GLY A 253 7.25 0.27 -10.56
CA GLY A 253 8.57 0.46 -9.97
C GLY A 253 9.63 -0.44 -10.59
N SER A 254 10.85 0.05 -10.68
CA SER A 254 12.05 -0.70 -11.11
C SER A 254 13.23 -0.34 -10.24
N GLY A 255 14.13 -1.30 -9.98
CA GLY A 255 15.33 -1.10 -9.18
C GLY A 255 16.38 -2.20 -9.40
N SER A 256 17.40 -2.23 -8.58
CA SER A 256 18.43 -3.26 -8.54
C SER A 256 17.81 -4.67 -8.38
N TYR A 257 18.61 -5.68 -8.63
CA TYR A 257 18.18 -7.09 -8.55
C TYR A 257 16.97 -7.42 -9.42
N GLY A 258 16.87 -6.80 -10.59
CA GLY A 258 15.74 -7.01 -11.49
C GLY A 258 14.39 -6.69 -10.85
N THR A 259 14.37 -5.81 -9.85
CA THR A 259 13.13 -5.37 -9.19
C THR A 259 12.14 -4.84 -10.20
N ARG A 260 10.95 -5.45 -10.25
CA ARG A 260 9.84 -5.01 -11.08
C ARG A 260 8.54 -5.12 -10.29
N ASN A 261 7.91 -3.98 -10.09
CA ASN A 261 6.74 -3.84 -9.24
C ASN A 261 5.62 -3.16 -9.98
N ASP A 262 4.39 -3.48 -9.58
CA ASP A 262 3.22 -2.71 -9.97
C ASP A 262 2.17 -2.75 -8.87
N ILE A 263 1.55 -1.60 -8.58
CA ILE A 263 0.46 -1.46 -7.61
C ILE A 263 -0.72 -0.79 -8.29
N ALA A 264 -1.91 -1.34 -8.13
CA ALA A 264 -3.06 -0.91 -8.90
C ALA A 264 -4.39 -0.92 -8.13
N ILE A 265 -5.30 -0.07 -8.58
CA ILE A 265 -6.75 -0.20 -8.36
C ILE A 265 -7.36 -0.59 -9.71
N ILE A 266 -8.14 -1.64 -9.72
CA ILE A 266 -8.79 -2.21 -10.90
C ILE A 266 -10.30 -2.12 -10.72
N TRP A 267 -11.04 -1.62 -11.71
CA TRP A 267 -12.51 -1.57 -11.70
C TRP A 267 -13.10 -2.55 -12.71
N PRO A 268 -13.50 -3.77 -12.26
CA PRO A 268 -14.30 -4.65 -13.09
C PRO A 268 -15.68 -4.04 -13.36
N PRO A 269 -16.29 -4.23 -14.53
CA PRO A 269 -17.63 -3.72 -14.83
C PRO A 269 -18.67 -4.21 -13.80
N ASN A 270 -19.47 -3.27 -13.27
CA ASN A 270 -20.55 -3.53 -12.32
C ASN A 270 -20.12 -4.21 -10.99
N LYS A 271 -18.83 -4.16 -10.63
CA LYS A 271 -18.29 -4.67 -9.37
C LYS A 271 -17.56 -3.56 -8.61
N LYS A 272 -17.31 -3.79 -7.33
CA LYS A 272 -16.44 -2.92 -6.52
C LYS A 272 -14.99 -3.09 -6.98
N PRO A 273 -14.12 -2.09 -6.74
CA PRO A 273 -12.74 -2.14 -7.17
C PRO A 273 -11.93 -3.24 -6.46
N ILE A 274 -10.89 -3.70 -7.14
CA ILE A 274 -9.87 -4.61 -6.62
C ILE A 274 -8.61 -3.80 -6.37
N VAL A 275 -8.00 -3.96 -5.21
CA VAL A 275 -6.65 -3.48 -4.91
C VAL A 275 -5.68 -4.61 -5.20
N LEU A 276 -4.67 -4.38 -6.03
CA LEU A 276 -3.67 -5.37 -6.41
C LEU A 276 -2.26 -4.80 -6.27
N VAL A 277 -1.40 -5.53 -5.58
CA VAL A 277 0.04 -5.25 -5.47
C VAL A 277 0.80 -6.49 -5.87
N ILE A 278 1.72 -6.34 -6.82
CA ILE A 278 2.66 -7.36 -7.25
C ILE A 278 4.06 -6.78 -7.19
N LEU A 279 4.91 -7.39 -6.39
CA LEU A 279 6.32 -7.03 -6.22
C LEU A 279 7.18 -8.22 -6.66
N SER A 280 8.30 -7.94 -7.32
CA SER A 280 9.24 -8.99 -7.72
C SER A 280 10.68 -8.52 -7.66
N ASN A 281 11.58 -9.48 -7.47
CA ASN A 281 13.02 -9.30 -7.62
C ASN A 281 13.69 -10.62 -7.95
N HIS A 282 14.96 -10.55 -8.34
CA HIS A 282 15.82 -11.70 -8.64
C HIS A 282 16.95 -11.82 -7.61
N ALA A 283 17.69 -12.94 -7.67
CA ALA A 283 18.83 -13.17 -6.79
C ALA A 283 20.09 -12.39 -7.19
N LYS A 284 20.26 -12.08 -8.48
CA LYS A 284 21.44 -11.41 -9.04
C LYS A 284 21.21 -9.92 -9.16
N GLU A 285 22.22 -9.13 -8.80
CA GLU A 285 22.15 -7.66 -8.81
C GLU A 285 21.88 -7.08 -10.19
N ASP A 286 22.53 -7.65 -11.21
CA ASP A 286 22.43 -7.24 -12.62
C ASP A 286 21.32 -7.94 -13.41
N ALA A 287 20.43 -8.68 -12.71
CA ALA A 287 19.30 -9.35 -13.36
C ALA A 287 18.39 -8.33 -14.06
N LYS A 288 17.91 -8.71 -15.23
CA LYS A 288 16.89 -7.93 -15.94
C LYS A 288 15.51 -8.27 -15.39
N HIS A 289 14.67 -7.25 -15.27
CA HIS A 289 13.27 -7.45 -14.91
C HIS A 289 12.47 -8.01 -16.10
N ASP A 290 11.34 -8.67 -15.80
CA ASP A 290 10.41 -9.18 -16.81
C ASP A 290 8.99 -8.65 -16.53
N ASP A 291 8.48 -7.82 -17.44
CA ASP A 291 7.13 -7.24 -17.34
C ASP A 291 6.04 -8.33 -17.45
N LYS A 292 6.30 -9.39 -18.24
CA LYS A 292 5.35 -10.48 -18.45
C LYS A 292 5.09 -11.27 -17.17
N LEU A 293 6.07 -11.40 -16.28
CA LEU A 293 5.88 -12.00 -14.94
C LEU A 293 4.72 -11.33 -14.19
N ILE A 294 4.69 -9.99 -14.19
CA ILE A 294 3.63 -9.22 -13.51
C ILE A 294 2.27 -9.43 -14.19
N ALA A 295 2.25 -9.42 -15.52
CA ALA A 295 1.02 -9.66 -16.29
C ALA A 295 0.46 -11.07 -16.06
N ASP A 296 1.30 -12.10 -16.04
CA ASP A 296 0.88 -13.48 -15.81
C ASP A 296 0.44 -13.72 -14.36
N ALA A 297 1.13 -13.12 -13.38
CA ALA A 297 0.69 -13.15 -11.99
C ALA A 297 -0.68 -12.47 -11.81
N THR A 298 -0.95 -11.36 -12.53
CA THR A 298 -2.25 -10.69 -12.52
C THR A 298 -3.37 -11.62 -12.99
N LYS A 299 -3.18 -12.36 -14.08
CA LYS A 299 -4.20 -13.32 -14.59
C LYS A 299 -4.54 -14.38 -13.55
N ILE A 300 -3.51 -14.95 -12.88
CA ILE A 300 -3.71 -15.94 -11.82
C ILE A 300 -4.49 -15.34 -10.65
N VAL A 301 -4.19 -14.10 -10.26
CA VAL A 301 -4.94 -13.40 -9.19
C VAL A 301 -6.40 -13.22 -9.56
N LEU A 302 -6.70 -12.73 -10.76
CA LEU A 302 -8.07 -12.47 -11.20
C LEU A 302 -8.88 -13.77 -11.31
N ASP A 303 -8.26 -14.86 -11.77
CA ASP A 303 -8.89 -16.19 -11.81
C ASP A 303 -9.17 -16.73 -10.40
N ALA A 304 -8.23 -16.55 -9.45
CA ALA A 304 -8.39 -16.95 -8.06
C ALA A 304 -9.52 -16.16 -7.35
N LEU A 305 -9.67 -14.87 -7.66
CA LEU A 305 -10.79 -14.04 -7.18
C LEU A 305 -12.11 -14.35 -7.90
N LYS A 306 -12.12 -15.18 -8.96
CA LYS A 306 -13.31 -15.52 -9.78
C LYS A 306 -14.04 -14.28 -10.33
N VAL A 307 -13.29 -13.24 -10.63
CA VAL A 307 -13.86 -11.99 -11.13
C VAL A 307 -13.99 -11.98 -12.66
N THR A 308 -13.24 -12.83 -13.34
CA THR A 308 -13.24 -13.01 -14.81
C THR A 308 -14.32 -14.00 -15.29
N ASN A 309 -14.83 -14.86 -14.41
CA ASN A 309 -15.88 -15.82 -14.79
C ASN A 309 -17.25 -15.14 -14.73
N LYS A 310 -17.95 -15.18 -15.85
CA LYS A 310 -19.37 -14.80 -15.99
C LYS A 310 -20.28 -15.87 -15.39
#